data_50bcb5914b9a51740f191112a83fe433
#
_entry.id   50bcb5914b9a51740f191112a83fe433
#
_cell.length_a   1.000
_cell.length_b   1.000
_cell.length_c   1.000
_cell.angle_alpha   90.00
_cell.angle_beta   90.00
_cell.angle_gamma   90.00
#
_symmetry.space_group_name_H-M   'P 1'
#
loop_
_entity.id
_entity.type
_entity.pdbx_description
1 polymer ?
#
loop_
_entity_poly.entity_id
_entity_poly.type
_entity_poly.pdbx_seq_one_letter_code
_entity_poly.pdbx_strand_id
1 'polypeptide(L)'
;MVFVLMGSQRREQADYFEQIFRLRHQIFIQGRGWSLPSVAGGLEMDQYDVDEAAYFFDINEDGIIEGSVRMTPTVKCSLLADYFPHLVENGSDPRSPDIYEATRYIVLPTERTRDTIRQAKVRLLIGVMEWCLSKKLAYLQTVIDSGTLSSFVEITPCTIPLGLSHPYGGGKGVPGGGECMAFRWPITLEVLEDVRAYGCTDRRGRMAEREAAILQTAH
;
A
#
# COMPACT_ATOMS: atom_id res chain seq x y z
N MET A 1 -8.73 -1.02 -14.71
CA MET A 1 -7.70 -0.04 -15.18
C MET A 1 -7.34 0.86 -14.00
N VAL A 2 -6.05 1.12 -13.77
CA VAL A 2 -5.60 1.97 -12.65
C VAL A 2 -5.54 3.42 -13.07
N PHE A 3 -6.14 4.28 -12.25
CA PHE A 3 -6.14 5.73 -12.39
C PHE A 3 -5.39 6.38 -11.23
N VAL A 4 -4.94 7.61 -11.43
CA VAL A 4 -4.37 8.44 -10.38
C VAL A 4 -5.01 9.82 -10.38
N LEU A 5 -5.41 10.27 -9.19
CA LEU A 5 -5.92 11.63 -8.94
C LEU A 5 -5.10 12.27 -7.81
N MET A 6 -4.84 13.56 -7.95
CA MET A 6 -4.24 14.35 -6.87
C MET A 6 -5.31 14.83 -5.90
N GLY A 7 -4.99 14.98 -4.62
CA GLY A 7 -5.91 15.50 -3.62
C GLY A 7 -6.49 16.86 -3.97
N SER A 8 -5.73 17.70 -4.68
CA SER A 8 -6.20 18.99 -5.21
C SER A 8 -7.37 18.88 -6.19
N GLN A 9 -7.56 17.74 -6.84
CA GLN A 9 -8.64 17.45 -7.79
C GLN A 9 -9.93 16.98 -7.11
N ARG A 10 -9.97 16.95 -5.76
CA ARG A 10 -11.10 16.39 -4.99
C ARG A 10 -12.45 17.01 -5.33
N ARG A 11 -12.49 18.31 -5.60
CA ARG A 11 -13.74 19.00 -5.94
C ARG A 11 -14.23 18.67 -7.35
N GLU A 12 -13.31 18.53 -8.28
CA GLU A 12 -13.60 18.26 -9.69
C GLU A 12 -13.97 16.80 -9.92
N GLN A 13 -13.41 15.90 -9.11
CA GLN A 13 -13.57 14.44 -9.21
C GLN A 13 -14.29 13.87 -7.98
N ALA A 14 -15.29 14.60 -7.48
CA ALA A 14 -15.96 14.32 -6.20
C ALA A 14 -16.49 12.88 -6.10
N ASP A 15 -17.05 12.35 -7.18
CA ASP A 15 -17.66 11.02 -7.22
C ASP A 15 -16.64 9.91 -6.96
N TYR A 16 -15.42 10.01 -7.52
CA TYR A 16 -14.35 9.04 -7.26
C TYR A 16 -13.83 9.14 -5.83
N PHE A 17 -13.64 10.36 -5.33
CA PHE A 17 -13.19 10.57 -3.95
C PHE A 17 -14.23 10.08 -2.94
N GLU A 18 -15.51 10.29 -3.19
CA GLU A 18 -16.57 9.75 -2.34
C GLU A 18 -16.54 8.23 -2.31
N GLN A 19 -16.41 7.57 -3.45
CA GLN A 19 -16.27 6.11 -3.52
C GLN A 19 -15.04 5.62 -2.73
N ILE A 20 -13.87 6.26 -2.89
CA ILE A 20 -12.64 5.91 -2.17
C ILE A 20 -12.85 6.05 -0.65
N PHE A 21 -13.38 7.18 -0.18
CA PHE A 21 -13.55 7.43 1.24
C PHE A 21 -14.65 6.55 1.87
N ARG A 22 -15.68 6.20 1.12
CA ARG A 22 -16.71 5.24 1.53
C ARG A 22 -16.14 3.82 1.63
N LEU A 23 -15.33 3.40 0.65
CA LEU A 23 -14.64 2.12 0.67
C LEU A 23 -13.67 2.03 1.85
N ARG A 24 -12.93 3.09 2.16
CA ARG A 24 -12.04 3.19 3.33
C ARG A 24 -12.82 3.03 4.63
N HIS A 25 -13.96 3.72 4.77
CA HIS A 25 -14.84 3.61 5.94
C HIS A 25 -15.32 2.15 6.13
N GLN A 26 -15.80 1.54 5.06
CA GLN A 26 -16.27 0.14 5.09
C GLN A 26 -15.16 -0.82 5.53
N ILE A 27 -13.95 -0.68 5.00
CA ILE A 27 -12.86 -1.62 5.28
C ILE A 27 -12.21 -1.36 6.62
N PHE A 28 -11.86 -0.12 6.94
CA PHE A 28 -11.04 0.17 8.11
C PHE A 28 -11.87 0.40 9.37
N ILE A 29 -13.00 1.10 9.29
CA ILE A 29 -13.84 1.39 10.46
C ILE A 29 -14.79 0.22 10.71
N GLN A 30 -15.62 -0.15 9.73
CA GLN A 30 -16.61 -1.21 9.94
C GLN A 30 -15.99 -2.61 9.95
N GLY A 31 -15.07 -2.89 9.02
CA GLY A 31 -14.49 -4.22 8.85
C GLY A 31 -13.38 -4.53 9.84
N ARG A 32 -12.43 -3.61 10.08
CA ARG A 32 -11.29 -3.79 10.99
C ARG A 32 -11.53 -3.25 12.40
N GLY A 33 -12.57 -2.45 12.61
CA GLY A 33 -12.85 -1.83 13.90
C GLY A 33 -11.84 -0.76 14.32
N TRP A 34 -11.13 -0.15 13.36
CA TRP A 34 -10.18 0.92 13.67
C TRP A 34 -10.91 2.19 14.08
N SER A 35 -10.43 2.81 15.17
CA SER A 35 -10.92 4.13 15.61
C SER A 35 -10.27 5.23 14.79
N LEU A 36 -10.82 5.48 13.60
CA LEU A 36 -10.34 6.50 12.66
C LEU A 36 -11.34 7.66 12.55
N PRO A 37 -10.86 8.85 12.16
CA PRO A 37 -11.74 9.98 11.86
C PRO A 37 -12.73 9.61 10.74
N SER A 38 -13.98 10.00 10.90
CA SER A 38 -14.98 9.91 9.84
C SER A 38 -15.82 11.17 9.80
N VAL A 39 -16.22 11.56 8.60
CA VAL A 39 -17.16 12.69 8.40
C VAL A 39 -18.57 12.18 8.19
N ALA A 40 -19.55 13.07 8.22
CA ALA A 40 -20.94 12.72 7.99
C ALA A 40 -21.12 11.96 6.67
N GLY A 41 -22.03 10.98 6.66
CA GLY A 41 -22.29 10.15 5.48
C GLY A 41 -21.43 8.89 5.36
N GLY A 42 -20.63 8.55 6.38
CA GLY A 42 -19.83 7.31 6.39
C GLY A 42 -18.61 7.37 5.47
N LEU A 43 -17.92 8.50 5.47
CA LEU A 43 -16.67 8.69 4.74
C LEU A 43 -15.49 8.70 5.72
N GLU A 44 -14.46 7.92 5.49
CA GLU A 44 -13.22 7.95 6.28
C GLU A 44 -12.25 8.93 5.63
N MET A 45 -11.92 9.98 6.36
CA MET A 45 -10.95 11.01 5.97
C MET A 45 -10.10 11.39 7.17
N ASP A 46 -8.82 11.68 6.94
CA ASP A 46 -7.88 12.10 7.97
C ASP A 46 -7.01 13.29 7.53
N GLN A 47 -6.12 13.74 8.40
CA GLN A 47 -5.23 14.87 8.15
C GLN A 47 -4.21 14.65 7.02
N TYR A 48 -4.05 13.42 6.56
CA TYR A 48 -3.16 13.07 5.44
C TYR A 48 -3.87 13.10 4.08
N ASP A 49 -5.16 13.45 4.06
CA ASP A 49 -5.91 13.65 2.82
C ASP A 49 -5.68 15.09 2.30
N VAL A 50 -4.40 15.42 2.04
CA VAL A 50 -3.92 16.73 1.60
C VAL A 50 -3.98 16.87 0.07
N ASP A 51 -3.84 18.10 -0.42
CA ASP A 51 -3.88 18.40 -1.86
C ASP A 51 -2.73 17.74 -2.64
N GLU A 52 -1.56 17.55 -1.99
CA GLU A 52 -0.39 16.90 -2.57
C GLU A 52 -0.45 15.36 -2.54
N ALA A 53 -1.44 14.77 -1.88
CA ALA A 53 -1.61 13.32 -1.88
C ALA A 53 -2.06 12.82 -3.25
N ALA A 54 -1.47 11.70 -3.69
CA ALA A 54 -1.88 10.98 -4.90
C ALA A 54 -2.73 9.76 -4.51
N TYR A 55 -3.88 9.61 -5.15
CA TYR A 55 -4.81 8.51 -4.93
C TYR A 55 -4.82 7.62 -6.15
N PHE A 56 -4.34 6.40 -5.99
CA PHE A 56 -4.42 5.37 -7.02
C PHE A 56 -5.64 4.52 -6.76
N PHE A 57 -6.37 4.19 -7.81
CA PHE A 57 -7.53 3.31 -7.70
C PHE A 57 -7.74 2.51 -8.98
N ASP A 58 -8.12 1.25 -8.79
CA ASP A 58 -8.44 0.31 -9.87
C ASP A 58 -9.96 0.22 -10.00
N ILE A 59 -10.47 0.47 -11.21
CA ILE A 59 -11.91 0.48 -11.51
C ILE A 59 -12.22 -0.68 -12.46
N ASN A 60 -13.29 -1.41 -12.18
CA ASN A 60 -13.84 -2.41 -13.09
C ASN A 60 -14.71 -1.80 -14.20
N GLU A 61 -15.26 -2.65 -15.07
CA GLU A 61 -16.09 -2.22 -16.21
C GLU A 61 -17.42 -1.57 -15.78
N ASP A 62 -17.91 -1.86 -14.58
CA ASP A 62 -19.12 -1.28 -14.00
C ASP A 62 -18.88 0.07 -13.30
N GLY A 63 -17.65 0.59 -13.32
CA GLY A 63 -17.28 1.84 -12.67
C GLY A 63 -17.08 1.71 -11.15
N ILE A 64 -16.95 0.49 -10.62
CA ILE A 64 -16.76 0.21 -9.19
C ILE A 64 -15.26 0.17 -8.86
N ILE A 65 -14.85 0.87 -7.82
CA ILE A 65 -13.47 0.85 -7.32
C ILE A 65 -13.22 -0.46 -6.58
N GLU A 66 -12.33 -1.30 -7.13
CA GLU A 66 -11.92 -2.59 -6.59
C GLU A 66 -10.58 -2.56 -5.83
N GLY A 67 -9.88 -1.46 -5.88
CA GLY A 67 -8.64 -1.27 -5.15
C GLY A 67 -8.28 0.20 -5.06
N SER A 68 -7.64 0.59 -3.96
CA SER A 68 -7.11 1.94 -3.83
C SER A 68 -5.90 1.99 -2.88
N VAL A 69 -5.07 3.02 -3.06
CA VAL A 69 -4.00 3.38 -2.14
C VAL A 69 -3.78 4.88 -2.20
N ARG A 70 -3.55 5.49 -1.03
CA ARG A 70 -3.12 6.88 -0.92
C ARG A 70 -1.61 6.94 -0.78
N MET A 71 -0.98 7.85 -1.51
CA MET A 71 0.44 8.15 -1.47
C MET A 71 0.65 9.60 -1.03
N THR A 72 1.44 9.82 0.02
CA THR A 72 1.74 11.17 0.54
C THR A 72 3.23 11.47 0.47
N PRO A 73 3.64 12.71 0.12
CA PRO A 73 5.04 13.12 0.22
C PRO A 73 5.44 13.20 1.69
N THR A 74 6.46 12.44 2.11
CA THR A 74 6.81 12.29 3.53
C THR A 74 7.22 13.60 4.20
N VAL A 75 7.76 14.54 3.44
CA VAL A 75 8.14 15.88 3.94
C VAL A 75 6.95 16.77 4.28
N LYS A 76 5.77 16.47 3.73
CA LYS A 76 4.53 17.21 4.03
C LYS A 76 3.77 16.55 5.18
N CYS A 77 3.64 15.24 5.10
CA CYS A 77 2.92 14.48 6.10
C CYS A 77 3.35 13.00 6.03
N SER A 78 3.57 12.38 7.17
CA SER A 78 4.01 10.98 7.27
C SER A 78 3.37 10.33 8.48
N LEU A 79 2.51 9.35 8.23
CA LEU A 79 1.88 8.56 9.30
C LEU A 79 2.95 7.84 10.13
N LEU A 80 4.00 7.30 9.48
CA LEU A 80 5.11 6.65 10.13
C LEU A 80 5.81 7.59 11.12
N ALA A 81 6.16 8.79 10.67
CA ALA A 81 6.87 9.74 11.52
C ALA A 81 6.00 10.32 12.64
N ASP A 82 4.70 10.50 12.40
CA ASP A 82 3.80 11.18 13.33
C ASP A 82 3.23 10.23 14.40
N TYR A 83 2.91 8.98 14.03
CA TYR A 83 2.24 8.02 14.92
C TYR A 83 3.07 6.77 15.24
N PHE A 84 4.02 6.41 14.37
CA PHE A 84 4.78 5.18 14.49
C PHE A 84 6.30 5.38 14.44
N PRO A 85 6.88 6.48 15.01
CA PRO A 85 8.33 6.72 14.94
C PRO A 85 9.15 5.60 15.57
N HIS A 86 8.57 4.87 16.53
CA HIS A 86 9.19 3.73 17.20
C HIS A 86 9.37 2.49 16.31
N LEU A 87 8.78 2.47 15.09
CA LEU A 87 9.01 1.42 14.10
C LEU A 87 10.29 1.64 13.28
N VAL A 88 10.99 2.76 13.50
CA VAL A 88 12.26 3.06 12.82
C VAL A 88 13.41 2.84 13.76
N GLU A 89 14.27 1.86 13.44
CA GLU A 89 15.50 1.63 14.21
C GLU A 89 16.40 2.86 14.21
N ASN A 90 17.12 3.08 15.32
CA ASN A 90 18.03 4.20 15.53
C ASN A 90 17.37 5.60 15.56
N GLY A 91 16.04 5.70 15.60
CA GLY A 91 15.31 6.96 15.76
C GLY A 91 15.57 7.99 14.64
N SER A 92 16.01 7.53 13.45
CA SER A 92 16.19 8.43 12.31
C SER A 92 14.84 8.95 11.81
N ASP A 93 14.82 10.21 11.36
CA ASP A 93 13.60 10.74 10.71
C ASP A 93 13.35 9.99 9.38
N PRO A 94 12.17 9.35 9.22
CA PRO A 94 11.86 8.63 7.99
C PRO A 94 11.47 9.53 6.82
N ARG A 95 11.43 10.85 7.00
CA ARG A 95 11.04 11.82 5.98
C ARG A 95 12.19 12.13 5.03
N SER A 96 11.89 12.20 3.74
CA SER A 96 12.81 12.69 2.68
C SER A 96 12.01 13.20 1.48
N PRO A 97 12.54 14.19 0.72
CA PRO A 97 11.87 14.70 -0.49
C PRO A 97 11.65 13.64 -1.58
N ASP A 98 12.48 12.62 -1.60
CA ASP A 98 12.47 11.53 -2.56
C ASP A 98 11.74 10.26 -2.05
N ILE A 99 11.04 10.37 -0.91
CA ILE A 99 10.26 9.28 -0.31
C ILE A 99 8.79 9.66 -0.23
N TYR A 100 7.93 8.80 -0.76
CA TYR A 100 6.48 8.85 -0.54
C TYR A 100 6.04 7.73 0.39
N GLU A 101 4.95 7.96 1.12
CA GLU A 101 4.37 6.99 2.05
C GLU A 101 3.05 6.47 1.51
N ALA A 102 2.95 5.14 1.35
CA ALA A 102 1.72 4.46 0.99
C ALA A 102 0.88 4.17 2.23
N THR A 103 -0.38 4.57 2.19
CA THR A 103 -1.35 4.33 3.25
C THR A 103 -2.71 3.96 2.67
N ARG A 104 -3.61 3.40 3.48
CA ARG A 104 -4.97 3.06 3.06
C ARG A 104 -5.03 2.14 1.85
N TYR A 105 -4.09 1.18 1.78
CA TYR A 105 -4.05 0.18 0.73
C TYR A 105 -5.23 -0.79 0.86
N ILE A 106 -6.04 -0.88 -0.17
CA ILE A 106 -7.22 -1.75 -0.29
C ILE A 106 -7.15 -2.51 -1.61
N VAL A 107 -7.43 -3.80 -1.58
CA VAL A 107 -7.69 -4.61 -2.76
C VAL A 107 -8.92 -5.46 -2.48
N LEU A 108 -10.00 -5.19 -3.20
CA LEU A 108 -11.32 -5.77 -2.97
C LEU A 108 -12.04 -6.00 -4.31
N PRO A 109 -11.56 -6.94 -5.16
CA PRO A 109 -12.23 -7.22 -6.42
C PRO A 109 -13.64 -7.80 -6.17
N THR A 110 -14.56 -7.52 -7.07
CA THR A 110 -15.95 -8.00 -7.03
C THR A 110 -15.99 -9.52 -6.95
N GLU A 111 -15.22 -10.19 -7.80
CA GLU A 111 -14.98 -11.63 -7.68
C GLU A 111 -13.74 -11.88 -6.81
N ARG A 112 -13.91 -12.59 -5.68
CA ARG A 112 -12.85 -12.77 -4.67
C ARG A 112 -12.15 -14.13 -4.79
N THR A 113 -11.63 -14.44 -5.95
CA THR A 113 -10.72 -15.58 -6.13
C THR A 113 -9.28 -15.18 -5.79
N ARG A 114 -8.41 -16.16 -5.56
CA ARG A 114 -6.99 -15.89 -5.34
C ARG A 114 -6.35 -15.18 -6.53
N ASP A 115 -6.82 -15.52 -7.73
CA ASP A 115 -6.27 -14.98 -8.97
C ASP A 115 -6.72 -13.54 -9.20
N THR A 116 -8.00 -13.22 -9.04
CA THR A 116 -8.52 -11.86 -9.18
C THR A 116 -7.91 -10.91 -8.13
N ILE A 117 -7.75 -11.36 -6.88
CA ILE A 117 -7.06 -10.59 -5.83
C ILE A 117 -5.59 -10.34 -6.21
N ARG A 118 -4.88 -11.37 -6.71
CA ARG A 118 -3.50 -11.23 -7.18
C ARG A 118 -3.39 -10.22 -8.32
N GLN A 119 -4.23 -10.35 -9.34
CA GLN A 119 -4.23 -9.46 -10.49
C GLN A 119 -4.55 -8.01 -10.10
N ALA A 120 -5.52 -7.78 -9.23
CA ALA A 120 -5.84 -6.45 -8.74
C ALA A 120 -4.68 -5.82 -7.95
N LYS A 121 -4.00 -6.61 -7.08
CA LYS A 121 -2.78 -6.18 -6.39
C LYS A 121 -1.69 -5.74 -7.36
N VAL A 122 -1.41 -6.59 -8.36
CA VAL A 122 -0.36 -6.33 -9.34
C VAL A 122 -0.66 -5.09 -10.16
N ARG A 123 -1.89 -4.95 -10.67
CA ARG A 123 -2.29 -3.75 -11.43
C ARG A 123 -2.06 -2.47 -10.62
N LEU A 124 -2.53 -2.46 -9.36
CA LEU A 124 -2.40 -1.30 -8.48
C LEU A 124 -0.92 -0.96 -8.20
N LEU A 125 -0.11 -1.98 -7.89
CA LEU A 125 1.32 -1.79 -7.62
C LEU A 125 2.10 -1.34 -8.85
N ILE A 126 1.79 -1.86 -10.05
CA ILE A 126 2.39 -1.38 -11.31
C ILE A 126 2.11 0.12 -11.49
N GLY A 127 0.84 0.55 -11.37
CA GLY A 127 0.48 1.96 -11.50
C GLY A 127 1.21 2.86 -10.50
N VAL A 128 1.33 2.43 -9.25
CA VAL A 128 2.11 3.14 -8.22
C VAL A 128 3.58 3.22 -8.59
N MET A 129 4.21 2.10 -8.97
CA MET A 129 5.64 2.03 -9.29
C MET A 129 5.99 2.88 -10.52
N GLU A 130 5.20 2.80 -11.59
CA GLU A 130 5.40 3.60 -12.80
C GLU A 130 5.31 5.10 -12.51
N TRP A 131 4.34 5.50 -11.68
CA TRP A 131 4.21 6.89 -11.26
C TRP A 131 5.41 7.33 -10.40
N CYS A 132 5.82 6.53 -9.43
CA CYS A 132 6.98 6.81 -8.58
C CYS A 132 8.27 6.96 -9.41
N LEU A 133 8.48 6.09 -10.40
CA LEU A 133 9.61 6.19 -11.36
C LEU A 133 9.54 7.50 -12.15
N SER A 134 8.36 7.88 -12.65
CA SER A 134 8.17 9.14 -13.38
C SER A 134 8.49 10.38 -12.53
N LYS A 135 8.28 10.30 -11.22
CA LYS A 135 8.61 11.34 -10.23
C LYS A 135 10.04 11.25 -9.71
N LYS A 136 10.82 10.27 -10.15
CA LYS A 136 12.21 10.00 -9.71
C LYS A 136 12.33 9.85 -8.20
N LEU A 137 11.33 9.20 -7.57
CA LEU A 137 11.39 8.89 -6.15
C LEU A 137 12.42 7.77 -5.91
N ALA A 138 13.10 7.83 -4.77
CA ALA A 138 14.07 6.82 -4.37
C ALA A 138 13.39 5.64 -3.69
N TYR A 139 12.39 5.92 -2.84
CA TYR A 139 11.72 4.89 -2.04
C TYR A 139 10.22 5.15 -1.91
N LEU A 140 9.49 4.06 -1.76
CA LEU A 140 8.15 4.01 -1.23
C LEU A 140 8.22 3.41 0.17
N GLN A 141 7.70 4.09 1.21
CA GLN A 141 7.60 3.54 2.56
C GLN A 141 6.15 3.29 2.95
N THR A 142 5.94 2.40 3.91
CA THR A 142 4.60 2.11 4.45
C THR A 142 4.68 1.50 5.84
N VAL A 143 3.60 1.66 6.60
CA VAL A 143 3.31 0.89 7.81
C VAL A 143 2.20 -0.11 7.48
N ILE A 144 2.43 -1.38 7.76
CA ILE A 144 1.46 -2.45 7.50
C ILE A 144 1.21 -3.29 8.75
N ASP A 145 0.06 -3.94 8.76
CA ASP A 145 -0.20 -5.05 9.68
C ASP A 145 0.74 -6.22 9.35
N SER A 146 1.43 -6.75 10.37
CA SER A 146 2.45 -7.80 10.21
C SER A 146 1.89 -9.07 9.54
N GLY A 147 0.58 -9.34 9.71
CA GLY A 147 -0.09 -10.46 9.06
C GLY A 147 -0.18 -10.34 7.53
N THR A 148 0.02 -9.14 6.98
CA THR A 148 0.00 -8.91 5.52
C THR A 148 1.38 -8.89 4.88
N LEU A 149 2.46 -8.88 5.68
CA LEU A 149 3.83 -8.76 5.21
C LEU A 149 4.21 -9.82 4.17
N SER A 150 3.89 -11.10 4.42
CA SER A 150 4.24 -12.20 3.53
C SER A 150 3.74 -11.97 2.10
N SER A 151 2.54 -11.39 1.96
CA SER A 151 1.96 -11.12 0.64
C SER A 151 2.68 -9.99 -0.12
N PHE A 152 3.37 -9.10 0.58
CA PHE A 152 4.18 -8.06 -0.04
C PHE A 152 5.59 -8.55 -0.37
N VAL A 153 6.22 -9.32 0.52
CA VAL A 153 7.55 -9.93 0.27
C VAL A 153 7.50 -10.91 -0.90
N GLU A 154 6.38 -11.61 -1.10
CA GLU A 154 6.19 -12.47 -2.27
C GLU A 154 6.21 -11.68 -3.59
N ILE A 155 5.70 -10.45 -3.59
CA ILE A 155 5.63 -9.59 -4.78
C ILE A 155 6.96 -8.86 -5.00
N THR A 156 7.55 -8.34 -3.92
CA THR A 156 8.73 -7.48 -3.92
C THR A 156 9.78 -8.01 -2.93
N PRO A 157 10.65 -8.94 -3.36
CA PRO A 157 11.64 -9.55 -2.46
C PRO A 157 12.66 -8.56 -1.87
N CYS A 158 12.82 -7.39 -2.49
CA CYS A 158 13.72 -6.32 -2.02
C CYS A 158 13.11 -5.42 -0.91
N THR A 159 12.09 -5.92 -0.20
CA THR A 159 11.50 -5.21 0.95
C THR A 159 12.54 -4.97 2.04
N ILE A 160 12.75 -3.71 2.42
CA ILE A 160 13.72 -3.28 3.43
C ILE A 160 12.96 -2.94 4.71
N PRO A 161 13.03 -3.75 5.78
CA PRO A 161 12.42 -3.41 7.06
C PRO A 161 13.12 -2.19 7.67
N LEU A 162 12.36 -1.30 8.33
CA LEU A 162 12.90 -0.13 9.02
C LEU A 162 13.14 -0.39 10.51
N GLY A 163 12.58 -1.47 11.04
CA GLY A 163 12.74 -1.90 12.42
C GLY A 163 11.89 -3.14 12.73
N LEU A 164 11.75 -3.45 14.00
CA LEU A 164 10.95 -4.59 14.46
C LEU A 164 9.45 -4.29 14.41
N SER A 165 8.63 -5.35 14.48
CA SER A 165 7.18 -5.20 14.63
C SER A 165 6.82 -4.79 16.06
N HIS A 166 5.76 -3.97 16.18
CA HIS A 166 5.24 -3.51 17.44
C HIS A 166 3.71 -3.62 17.50
N PRO A 167 3.12 -3.83 18.70
CA PRO A 167 1.68 -3.84 18.84
C PRO A 167 1.07 -2.46 18.64
N TYR A 168 -0.15 -2.42 18.09
CA TYR A 168 -0.98 -1.22 18.00
C TYR A 168 -2.40 -1.53 18.47
N GLY A 169 -3.18 -0.51 18.86
CA GLY A 169 -4.60 -0.63 19.23
C GLY A 169 -4.88 -1.61 20.37
N GLY A 170 -3.93 -1.80 21.30
CA GLY A 170 -4.05 -2.77 22.38
C GLY A 170 -3.51 -4.17 22.07
N GLY A 171 -2.96 -4.38 20.88
CA GLY A 171 -2.30 -5.61 20.48
C GLY A 171 -3.22 -6.65 19.82
N LYS A 172 -2.66 -7.82 19.57
CA LYS A 172 -3.32 -8.93 18.88
C LYS A 172 -4.48 -9.49 19.69
N GLY A 173 -5.64 -9.65 19.06
CA GLY A 173 -6.86 -10.16 19.70
C GLY A 173 -7.77 -9.10 20.31
N VAL A 174 -7.35 -7.84 20.33
CA VAL A 174 -8.20 -6.70 20.70
C VAL A 174 -8.91 -6.18 19.45
N PRO A 175 -10.23 -5.87 19.49
CA PRO A 175 -10.89 -5.25 18.35
C PRO A 175 -10.18 -3.97 17.90
N GLY A 176 -9.82 -3.89 16.63
CA GLY A 176 -9.05 -2.76 16.08
C GLY A 176 -7.55 -2.77 16.40
N GLY A 177 -7.06 -3.77 17.14
CA GLY A 177 -5.66 -3.94 17.50
C GLY A 177 -4.94 -4.98 16.63
N GLY A 178 -3.60 -4.97 16.68
CA GLY A 178 -2.74 -5.90 15.95
C GLY A 178 -1.27 -5.65 16.21
N GLU A 179 -0.45 -6.14 15.31
CA GLU A 179 0.98 -5.84 15.23
C GLU A 179 1.28 -5.19 13.89
N CYS A 180 2.10 -4.17 13.88
CA CYS A 180 2.51 -3.47 12.66
C CYS A 180 4.03 -3.34 12.57
N MET A 181 4.50 -3.14 11.36
CA MET A 181 5.89 -2.85 11.05
C MET A 181 5.99 -1.85 9.90
N ALA A 182 7.13 -1.17 9.83
CA ALA A 182 7.43 -0.26 8.74
C ALA A 182 8.50 -0.86 7.82
N PHE A 183 8.36 -0.60 6.52
CA PHE A 183 9.37 -0.97 5.54
C PHE A 183 9.42 -0.01 4.35
N ARG A 184 10.47 -0.14 3.55
CA ARG A 184 10.68 0.58 2.29
C ARG A 184 10.86 -0.38 1.13
N TRP A 185 10.43 0.08 -0.04
CA TRP A 185 10.77 -0.51 -1.33
C TRP A 185 11.59 0.51 -2.13
N PRO A 186 12.72 0.10 -2.71
CA PRO A 186 13.42 0.93 -3.67
C PRO A 186 12.59 1.07 -4.95
N ILE A 187 12.58 2.27 -5.51
CA ILE A 187 11.87 2.57 -6.75
C ILE A 187 12.84 2.40 -7.92
N THR A 188 12.87 1.20 -8.48
CA THR A 188 13.74 0.83 -9.60
C THR A 188 12.97 0.10 -10.69
N LEU A 189 13.53 0.06 -11.90
CA LEU A 189 12.96 -0.74 -12.99
C LEU A 189 12.97 -2.23 -12.66
N GLU A 190 13.97 -2.72 -11.96
CA GLU A 190 14.08 -4.11 -11.52
C GLU A 190 12.89 -4.50 -10.62
N VAL A 191 12.57 -3.66 -9.62
CA VAL A 191 11.42 -3.89 -8.74
C VAL A 191 10.10 -3.85 -9.51
N LEU A 192 9.96 -2.97 -10.49
CA LEU A 192 8.79 -2.95 -11.37
C LEU A 192 8.66 -4.24 -12.19
N GLU A 193 9.77 -4.77 -12.71
CA GLU A 193 9.78 -6.04 -13.44
C GLU A 193 9.44 -7.22 -12.52
N ASP A 194 9.90 -7.24 -11.26
CA ASP A 194 9.50 -8.24 -10.27
C ASP A 194 7.98 -8.23 -10.04
N VAL A 195 7.38 -7.04 -9.91
CA VAL A 195 5.93 -6.89 -9.75
C VAL A 195 5.18 -7.43 -10.98
N ARG A 196 5.66 -7.11 -12.19
CA ARG A 196 5.09 -7.59 -13.46
C ARG A 196 5.19 -9.11 -13.58
N ALA A 197 6.37 -9.67 -13.29
CA ALA A 197 6.61 -11.11 -13.30
C ALA A 197 5.70 -11.84 -12.31
N TYR A 198 5.47 -11.26 -11.13
CA TYR A 198 4.52 -11.81 -10.17
C TYR A 198 3.09 -11.90 -10.73
N GLY A 199 2.69 -10.97 -11.59
CA GLY A 199 1.40 -11.00 -12.27
C GLY A 199 1.26 -12.09 -13.32
N CYS A 200 2.35 -12.44 -14.00
CA CYS A 200 2.35 -13.35 -15.14
C CYS A 200 2.50 -14.83 -14.77
N THR A 201 3.08 -15.15 -13.59
CA THR A 201 3.44 -16.53 -13.23
C THR A 201 2.43 -17.19 -12.29
N ASP A 202 2.11 -18.46 -12.59
CA ASP A 202 1.47 -19.35 -11.63
C ASP A 202 2.44 -19.62 -10.44
N ARG A 203 1.88 -19.77 -9.24
CA ARG A 203 2.62 -19.97 -7.97
C ARG A 203 3.63 -21.14 -8.05
N ARG A 204 3.30 -22.19 -8.83
CA ARG A 204 4.16 -23.37 -9.00
C ARG A 204 5.40 -23.07 -9.83
N GLY A 205 5.29 -22.26 -10.88
CA GLY A 205 6.41 -21.87 -11.72
C GLY A 205 7.45 -21.05 -10.96
N ARG A 206 7.03 -20.10 -10.13
CA ARG A 206 7.93 -19.24 -9.35
C ARG A 206 8.72 -19.98 -8.26
N MET A 207 8.12 -20.97 -7.59
CA MET A 207 8.85 -21.75 -6.60
C MET A 207 9.98 -22.55 -7.28
N ALA A 208 9.70 -23.14 -8.44
CA ALA A 208 10.69 -23.88 -9.20
C ALA A 208 11.83 -22.99 -9.73
N GLU A 209 11.52 -21.78 -10.21
CA GLU A 209 12.52 -20.81 -10.68
C GLU A 209 13.39 -20.28 -9.54
N ARG A 210 12.81 -19.99 -8.36
CA ARG A 210 13.57 -19.58 -7.18
C ARG A 210 14.47 -20.68 -6.62
N GLU A 211 13.98 -21.89 -6.55
CA GLU A 211 14.80 -23.05 -6.15
C GLU A 211 15.96 -23.27 -7.11
N ALA A 212 15.72 -23.13 -8.42
CA ALA A 212 16.77 -23.22 -9.43
C ALA A 212 17.80 -22.09 -9.32
N ALA A 213 17.36 -20.85 -9.05
CA ALA A 213 18.27 -19.71 -8.87
C ALA A 213 19.13 -19.84 -7.60
N ILE A 214 18.55 -20.30 -6.49
CA ILE A 214 19.29 -20.55 -5.24
C ILE A 214 20.35 -21.64 -5.44
N LEU A 215 20.04 -22.69 -6.19
CA LEU A 215 20.99 -23.77 -6.49
C LEU A 215 22.14 -23.32 -7.41
N GLN A 216 21.89 -22.33 -8.29
CA GLN A 216 22.93 -21.76 -9.18
C GLN A 216 23.88 -20.79 -8.47
N THR A 217 23.45 -20.14 -7.40
CA THR A 217 24.28 -19.20 -6.61
C THR A 217 25.07 -19.89 -5.50
N ALA A 218 24.83 -21.18 -5.25
CA ALA A 218 25.52 -21.99 -4.23
C ALA A 218 26.73 -22.74 -4.77
N HIS A 219 27.15 -22.48 -6.00
CA HIS A 219 28.38 -22.98 -6.65
C HIS A 219 29.28 -21.83 -7.04
#